data_432f1c3bd9d0f0bc4491aa1914c00c59
#
_entry.id   432f1c3bd9d0f0bc4491aa1914c00c59
#
_cell.length_a   1.000
_cell.length_b   1.000
_cell.length_c   1.000
_cell.angle_alpha   90.00
_cell.angle_beta   90.00
_cell.angle_gamma   90.00
#
_symmetry.space_group_name_H-M   'P 1'
#
loop_
_entity.id
_entity.type
_entity.pdbx_description
1 polymer ?
#
loop_
_entity_poly.entity_id
_entity_poly.type
_entity_poly.pdbx_seq_one_letter_code
_entity_poly.pdbx_strand_id
1 'polypeptide(L)'
;MNDVLVVRPSSLGDIVYALAVVPDIRRARPDARIDWVAERNFVPLVALCPDVRRVIAFGLRGWRKAPFGANNWREFASFRRELRQARYAAILDLQEQVKGALIARLAHGTRHGFDRATIREPVAMLGHDVHHRVSRTLHFVDRCRQLSAAALDYRTDGPPRWNLQVPAPWLDTPDRPYVVVLHGTSRDDKLWPEDAWRNVLEAWDRAGLASVLPWGNAAEESRSRRLAQGIAGAIVPGWLGLPEVASLLARAALAIGVDTGFTHLAAALRTPTIAIFAATSSALHGVAAAGPHARDLGGPGASPTADEVLSAASEQLRQGAAC
;
A
#
# COMPACT_ATOMS: atom_id res chain seq x y z
N MET A 1 19.81 -22.58 -4.62
CA MET A 1 18.60 -22.23 -3.84
C MET A 1 18.10 -20.91 -4.33
N ASN A 2 16.82 -20.85 -4.80
CA ASN A 2 16.27 -19.63 -5.41
C ASN A 2 15.10 -19.04 -4.59
N ASP A 3 14.94 -19.47 -3.33
CA ASP A 3 13.85 -19.01 -2.48
C ASP A 3 14.23 -17.69 -1.79
N VAL A 4 13.34 -16.71 -1.88
CA VAL A 4 13.46 -15.38 -1.25
C VAL A 4 12.28 -15.16 -0.32
N LEU A 5 12.54 -14.71 0.90
CA LEU A 5 11.50 -14.29 1.83
C LEU A 5 11.50 -12.77 1.95
N VAL A 6 10.36 -12.17 1.71
CA VAL A 6 10.14 -10.74 2.00
C VAL A 6 9.39 -10.60 3.33
N VAL A 7 9.94 -9.84 4.25
CA VAL A 7 9.33 -9.54 5.55
C VAL A 7 8.84 -8.10 5.55
N ARG A 8 7.56 -7.91 5.22
CA ARG A 8 6.86 -6.63 5.32
C ARG A 8 5.42 -6.87 5.78
N PRO A 9 5.21 -7.10 7.10
CA PRO A 9 3.90 -7.45 7.64
C PRO A 9 2.87 -6.32 7.63
N SER A 10 3.29 -5.04 7.69
CA SER A 10 2.40 -3.86 7.71
C SER A 10 3.19 -2.57 7.42
N SER A 11 2.58 -1.38 7.20
CA SER A 11 1.15 -1.14 7.04
C SER A 11 0.70 -1.34 5.57
N LEU A 12 -0.58 -1.07 5.25
CA LEU A 12 -1.12 -1.23 3.89
C LEU A 12 -0.26 -0.51 2.84
N GLY A 13 -0.07 0.82 2.98
CA GLY A 13 0.72 1.61 2.04
C GLY A 13 2.18 1.15 1.94
N ASP A 14 2.79 0.76 3.07
CA ASP A 14 4.15 0.24 3.09
C ASP A 14 4.29 -1.10 2.37
N ILE A 15 3.27 -1.97 2.45
CA ILE A 15 3.23 -3.22 1.69
C ILE A 15 3.12 -2.92 0.20
N VAL A 16 2.27 -1.95 -0.19
CA VAL A 16 2.15 -1.52 -1.60
C VAL A 16 3.51 -1.07 -2.14
N TYR A 17 4.23 -0.21 -1.41
CA TYR A 17 5.57 0.20 -1.82
C TYR A 17 6.54 -0.97 -1.95
N ALA A 18 6.54 -1.86 -0.96
CA ALA A 18 7.45 -2.99 -0.95
C ALA A 18 7.14 -4.02 -2.05
N LEU A 19 5.88 -4.13 -2.51
CA LEU A 19 5.51 -5.03 -3.61
C LEU A 19 6.23 -4.70 -4.92
N ALA A 20 6.72 -3.47 -5.11
CA ALA A 20 7.54 -3.11 -6.27
C ALA A 20 8.88 -3.87 -6.37
N VAL A 21 9.35 -4.52 -5.29
CA VAL A 21 10.56 -5.36 -5.36
C VAL A 21 10.32 -6.66 -6.12
N VAL A 22 9.08 -7.14 -6.17
CA VAL A 22 8.75 -8.45 -6.75
C VAL A 22 9.03 -8.49 -8.26
N PRO A 23 8.57 -7.54 -9.09
CA PRO A 23 8.93 -7.49 -10.50
C PRO A 23 10.44 -7.32 -10.74
N ASP A 24 11.13 -6.56 -9.88
CA ASP A 24 12.59 -6.40 -10.00
C ASP A 24 13.32 -7.73 -9.74
N ILE A 25 12.93 -8.46 -8.69
CA ILE A 25 13.48 -9.78 -8.37
C ILE A 25 13.19 -10.76 -9.53
N ARG A 26 11.96 -10.81 -10.03
CA ARG A 26 11.56 -11.70 -11.12
C ARG A 26 12.33 -11.43 -12.42
N ARG A 27 12.58 -10.15 -12.73
CA ARG A 27 13.39 -9.77 -13.88
C ARG A 27 14.85 -10.19 -13.73
N ALA A 28 15.44 -9.98 -12.55
CA ALA A 28 16.84 -10.30 -12.29
C ALA A 28 17.07 -11.80 -12.07
N ARG A 29 16.10 -12.49 -11.51
CA ARG A 29 16.14 -13.91 -11.13
C ARG A 29 14.81 -14.59 -11.51
N PRO A 30 14.61 -14.97 -12.78
CA PRO A 30 13.35 -15.55 -13.28
C PRO A 30 12.87 -16.78 -12.51
N ASP A 31 13.80 -17.59 -11.97
CA ASP A 31 13.50 -18.81 -11.21
C ASP A 31 13.31 -18.57 -9.71
N ALA A 32 13.38 -17.31 -9.23
CA ALA A 32 13.19 -17.00 -7.82
C ALA A 32 11.76 -17.35 -7.37
N ARG A 33 11.65 -18.06 -6.25
CA ARG A 33 10.38 -18.35 -5.59
C ARG A 33 10.23 -17.40 -4.40
N ILE A 34 9.30 -16.47 -4.49
CA ILE A 34 9.13 -15.39 -3.52
C ILE A 34 8.01 -15.76 -2.55
N ASP A 35 8.35 -15.85 -1.26
CA ASP A 35 7.40 -15.92 -0.17
C ASP A 35 7.32 -14.58 0.53
N TRP A 36 6.16 -14.26 1.12
CA TRP A 36 5.94 -12.99 1.78
C TRP A 36 5.32 -13.18 3.16
N VAL A 37 5.79 -12.43 4.17
CA VAL A 37 5.13 -12.35 5.48
C VAL A 37 4.28 -11.09 5.54
N ALA A 38 2.96 -11.28 5.78
CA ALA A 38 2.00 -10.19 5.98
C ALA A 38 1.16 -10.41 7.23
N GLU A 39 0.72 -9.34 7.90
CA GLU A 39 -0.35 -9.43 8.89
C GLU A 39 -1.62 -9.97 8.21
N ARG A 40 -2.41 -10.78 8.93
CA ARG A 40 -3.57 -11.51 8.40
C ARG A 40 -4.51 -10.63 7.56
N ASN A 41 -4.74 -9.39 8.01
CA ASN A 41 -5.62 -8.45 7.32
C ASN A 41 -5.06 -7.98 5.96
N PHE A 42 -3.76 -8.12 5.73
CA PHE A 42 -3.10 -7.69 4.49
C PHE A 42 -2.73 -8.87 3.57
N VAL A 43 -3.02 -10.09 3.97
CA VAL A 43 -2.84 -11.28 3.10
C VAL A 43 -3.52 -11.10 1.74
N PRO A 44 -4.80 -10.63 1.67
CA PRO A 44 -5.46 -10.42 0.38
C PRO A 44 -4.77 -9.38 -0.50
N LEU A 45 -4.10 -8.36 0.07
CA LEU A 45 -3.35 -7.37 -0.69
C LEU A 45 -2.14 -8.00 -1.38
N VAL A 46 -1.34 -8.75 -0.64
CA VAL A 46 -0.14 -9.39 -1.19
C VAL A 46 -0.51 -10.47 -2.21
N ALA A 47 -1.64 -11.16 -1.99
CA ALA A 47 -2.18 -12.17 -2.91
C ALA A 47 -2.62 -11.60 -4.28
N LEU A 48 -2.77 -10.27 -4.41
CA LEU A 48 -2.96 -9.64 -5.72
C LEU A 48 -1.71 -9.73 -6.61
N CYS A 49 -0.53 -10.00 -6.04
CA CYS A 49 0.70 -10.17 -6.79
C CYS A 49 0.93 -11.66 -7.15
N PRO A 50 0.70 -12.09 -8.40
CA PRO A 50 0.79 -13.51 -8.79
C PRO A 50 2.20 -14.07 -8.72
N ASP A 51 3.21 -13.21 -8.72
CA ASP A 51 4.61 -13.60 -8.61
C ASP A 51 5.04 -13.94 -7.17
N VAL A 52 4.19 -13.68 -6.16
CA VAL A 52 4.37 -14.15 -4.79
C VAL A 52 3.81 -15.57 -4.69
N ARG A 53 4.69 -16.56 -4.46
CA ARG A 53 4.31 -17.97 -4.42
C ARG A 53 3.33 -18.28 -3.27
N ARG A 54 3.58 -17.72 -2.09
CA ARG A 54 2.72 -17.86 -0.92
C ARG A 54 2.87 -16.69 0.05
N VAL A 55 1.77 -16.37 0.72
CA VAL A 55 1.73 -15.36 1.77
C VAL A 55 1.59 -16.06 3.12
N ILE A 56 2.58 -15.88 3.99
CA ILE A 56 2.63 -16.45 5.33
C ILE A 56 1.98 -15.45 6.28
N ALA A 57 0.82 -15.83 6.83
CA ALA A 57 0.01 -14.94 7.65
C ALA A 57 0.61 -14.76 9.05
N PHE A 58 0.78 -13.51 9.49
CA PHE A 58 1.29 -13.13 10.81
C PHE A 58 0.19 -12.54 11.67
N GLY A 59 -0.04 -13.09 12.86
CA GLY A 59 -1.18 -12.79 13.71
C GLY A 59 -0.90 -11.88 14.92
N LEU A 60 0.04 -10.93 14.86
CA LEU A 60 0.52 -10.14 16.02
C LEU A 60 -0.60 -9.47 16.83
N ARG A 61 -1.63 -8.93 16.18
CA ARG A 61 -2.73 -8.23 16.86
C ARG A 61 -3.51 -9.15 17.81
N GLY A 62 -3.74 -10.39 17.40
CA GLY A 62 -4.37 -11.42 18.23
C GLY A 62 -3.49 -11.81 19.42
N TRP A 63 -2.19 -12.01 19.15
CA TRP A 63 -1.23 -12.42 20.18
C TRP A 63 -1.02 -11.36 21.25
N ARG A 64 -1.06 -10.07 20.91
CA ARG A 64 -0.96 -8.96 21.89
C ARG A 64 -2.19 -8.86 22.80
N LYS A 65 -3.40 -9.24 22.31
CA LYS A 65 -4.63 -9.18 23.11
C LYS A 65 -4.73 -10.31 24.13
N ALA A 66 -4.13 -11.49 23.87
CA ALA A 66 -4.17 -12.65 24.76
C ALA A 66 -2.84 -13.43 24.70
N PRO A 67 -1.73 -12.88 25.24
CA PRO A 67 -0.37 -13.42 25.07
C PRO A 67 -0.20 -14.86 25.57
N PHE A 68 -1.01 -15.29 26.52
CA PHE A 68 -0.94 -16.62 27.13
C PHE A 68 -2.06 -17.58 26.66
N GLY A 69 -2.84 -17.20 25.64
CA GLY A 69 -3.92 -18.04 25.12
C GLY A 69 -3.38 -19.26 24.36
N ALA A 70 -3.89 -20.45 24.66
CA ALA A 70 -3.47 -21.70 24.00
C ALA A 70 -3.63 -21.64 22.46
N ASN A 71 -4.63 -20.92 21.95
CA ASN A 71 -4.83 -20.72 20.52
C ASN A 71 -3.70 -19.88 19.89
N ASN A 72 -3.22 -18.87 20.60
CA ASN A 72 -2.12 -18.04 20.12
C ASN A 72 -0.81 -18.81 20.02
N TRP A 73 -0.55 -19.74 20.92
CA TRP A 73 0.61 -20.62 20.85
C TRP A 73 0.54 -21.59 19.68
N ARG A 74 -0.64 -22.12 19.38
CA ARG A 74 -0.86 -22.98 18.20
C ARG A 74 -0.67 -22.19 16.90
N GLU A 75 -1.22 -20.98 16.81
CA GLU A 75 -1.03 -20.08 15.67
C GLU A 75 0.44 -19.70 15.48
N PHE A 76 1.15 -19.37 16.56
CA PHE A 76 2.58 -19.07 16.49
C PHE A 76 3.41 -20.28 16.04
N ALA A 77 3.10 -21.47 16.56
CA ALA A 77 3.77 -22.71 16.16
C ALA A 77 3.52 -23.03 14.68
N SER A 78 2.29 -22.80 14.18
CA SER A 78 1.96 -22.94 12.76
C SER A 78 2.73 -21.94 11.90
N PHE A 79 2.70 -20.67 12.27
CA PHE A 79 3.45 -19.61 11.61
C PHE A 79 4.96 -19.93 11.51
N ARG A 80 5.56 -20.34 12.63
CA ARG A 80 6.98 -20.75 12.66
C ARG A 80 7.24 -21.96 11.77
N ARG A 81 6.35 -22.95 11.76
CA ARG A 81 6.46 -24.12 10.90
C ARG A 81 6.39 -23.74 9.43
N GLU A 82 5.46 -22.85 9.03
CA GLU A 82 5.35 -22.36 7.66
C GLU A 82 6.59 -21.59 7.21
N LEU A 83 7.15 -20.70 8.04
CA LEU A 83 8.39 -19.99 7.78
C LEU A 83 9.58 -20.94 7.54
N ARG A 84 9.58 -22.11 8.20
CA ARG A 84 10.68 -23.09 8.14
C ARG A 84 10.49 -24.17 7.10
N GLN A 85 9.40 -24.15 6.33
CA GLN A 85 9.19 -25.09 5.22
C GLN A 85 10.20 -24.91 4.09
N ALA A 86 10.81 -23.74 3.97
CA ALA A 86 11.84 -23.46 2.99
C ALA A 86 13.13 -22.95 3.67
N ARG A 87 14.26 -23.19 3.01
CA ARG A 87 15.52 -22.50 3.32
C ARG A 87 15.70 -21.39 2.29
N TYR A 88 15.76 -20.15 2.74
CA TYR A 88 15.83 -18.99 1.87
C TYR A 88 17.28 -18.63 1.55
N ALA A 89 17.55 -18.33 0.29
CA ALA A 89 18.83 -17.75 -0.13
C ALA A 89 18.99 -16.35 0.45
N ALA A 90 17.90 -15.58 0.51
CA ALA A 90 17.85 -14.28 1.16
C ALA A 90 16.52 -14.06 1.88
N ILE A 91 16.59 -13.45 3.05
CA ILE A 91 15.45 -12.95 3.82
C ILE A 91 15.57 -11.43 3.85
N LEU A 92 14.67 -10.73 3.19
CA LEU A 92 14.68 -9.28 3.03
C LEU A 92 13.79 -8.65 4.10
N ASP A 93 14.38 -8.07 5.16
CA ASP A 93 13.59 -7.30 6.16
C ASP A 93 13.39 -5.88 5.66
N LEU A 94 12.21 -5.63 5.07
CA LEU A 94 11.76 -4.31 4.63
C LEU A 94 10.93 -3.59 5.69
N GLN A 95 10.73 -4.18 6.87
CA GLN A 95 9.92 -3.60 7.96
C GLN A 95 10.67 -2.52 8.74
N GLU A 96 12.00 -2.60 8.82
CA GLU A 96 12.89 -1.66 9.51
C GLU A 96 12.64 -1.52 11.03
N GLN A 97 11.93 -2.45 11.62
CA GLN A 97 11.52 -2.45 13.03
C GLN A 97 11.86 -3.78 13.70
N VAL A 98 11.96 -3.77 15.03
CA VAL A 98 12.22 -4.98 15.84
C VAL A 98 11.27 -6.13 15.48
N LYS A 99 10.02 -5.83 15.20
CA LYS A 99 9.02 -6.82 14.77
C LYS A 99 9.46 -7.58 13.50
N GLY A 100 9.99 -6.87 12.49
CA GLY A 100 10.49 -7.47 11.25
C GLY A 100 11.73 -8.34 11.50
N ALA A 101 12.68 -7.83 12.26
CA ALA A 101 13.89 -8.53 12.64
C ALA A 101 13.60 -9.84 13.41
N LEU A 102 12.64 -9.83 14.33
CA LEU A 102 12.22 -11.02 15.06
C LEU A 102 11.59 -12.07 14.12
N ILE A 103 10.75 -11.63 13.17
CA ILE A 103 10.18 -12.52 12.15
C ILE A 103 11.29 -13.12 11.30
N ALA A 104 12.21 -12.31 10.80
CA ALA A 104 13.34 -12.77 9.98
C ALA A 104 14.19 -13.82 10.70
N ARG A 105 14.40 -13.69 12.02
CA ARG A 105 15.15 -14.67 12.84
C ARG A 105 14.44 -16.01 13.02
N LEU A 106 13.13 -16.09 12.80
CA LEU A 106 12.39 -17.35 12.87
C LEU A 106 12.56 -18.21 11.61
N ALA A 107 12.90 -17.60 10.48
CA ALA A 107 13.11 -18.28 9.21
C ALA A 107 14.56 -18.81 9.07
N HIS A 108 14.78 -19.71 8.11
CA HIS A 108 16.10 -20.27 7.81
C HIS A 108 16.67 -19.63 6.53
N GLY A 109 17.77 -18.89 6.66
CA GLY A 109 18.46 -18.25 5.54
C GLY A 109 19.26 -17.04 5.99
N THR A 110 19.97 -16.38 5.05
CA THR A 110 20.72 -15.15 5.29
C THR A 110 19.76 -13.97 5.38
N ARG A 111 19.83 -13.23 6.48
CA ARG A 111 18.95 -12.10 6.79
C ARG A 111 19.61 -10.80 6.39
N HIS A 112 18.96 -10.07 5.49
CA HIS A 112 19.39 -8.78 4.99
C HIS A 112 18.48 -7.68 5.53
N GLY A 113 19.07 -6.58 5.99
CA GLY A 113 18.36 -5.41 6.46
C GLY A 113 19.17 -4.13 6.26
N PHE A 114 18.60 -2.99 6.63
CA PHE A 114 19.27 -1.71 6.59
C PHE A 114 20.36 -1.62 7.66
N ASP A 115 21.39 -0.81 7.41
CA ASP A 115 22.45 -0.55 8.37
C ASP A 115 22.00 0.39 9.51
N ARG A 116 22.86 0.55 10.53
CA ARG A 116 22.58 1.37 11.72
C ARG A 116 22.22 2.82 11.38
N ALA A 117 22.82 3.38 10.34
CA ALA A 117 22.62 4.79 9.97
C ALA A 117 21.30 5.01 9.23
N THR A 118 20.76 3.97 8.61
CA THR A 118 19.62 4.09 7.69
C THR A 118 18.38 3.33 8.12
N ILE A 119 18.46 2.39 9.07
CA ILE A 119 17.30 1.68 9.63
C ILE A 119 16.45 2.59 10.53
N ARG A 120 15.15 2.37 10.58
CA ARG A 120 14.22 3.14 11.40
C ARG A 120 14.41 2.87 12.91
N GLU A 121 14.51 1.60 13.32
CA GLU A 121 14.76 1.18 14.69
C GLU A 121 16.14 0.50 14.78
N PRO A 122 17.19 1.18 15.29
CA PRO A 122 18.56 0.66 15.27
C PRO A 122 18.74 -0.71 15.93
N VAL A 123 17.93 -1.04 16.94
CA VAL A 123 17.98 -2.35 17.63
C VAL A 123 17.58 -3.50 16.70
N ALA A 124 16.74 -3.25 15.69
CA ALA A 124 16.33 -4.26 14.72
C ALA A 124 17.52 -4.84 13.93
N MET A 125 18.60 -4.06 13.78
CA MET A 125 19.81 -4.49 13.10
C MET A 125 20.43 -5.78 13.69
N LEU A 126 20.28 -6.00 15.00
CA LEU A 126 20.76 -7.20 15.69
C LEU A 126 20.08 -8.50 15.17
N GLY A 127 19.00 -8.38 14.43
CA GLY A 127 18.30 -9.50 13.81
C GLY A 127 18.82 -9.87 12.43
N HIS A 128 19.70 -9.08 11.84
CA HIS A 128 20.21 -9.28 10.48
C HIS A 128 21.65 -9.80 10.47
N ASP A 129 22.00 -10.54 9.42
CA ASP A 129 23.36 -11.07 9.19
C ASP A 129 24.15 -10.13 8.27
N VAL A 130 23.46 -9.50 7.33
CA VAL A 130 24.04 -8.57 6.34
C VAL A 130 23.30 -7.24 6.39
N HIS A 131 24.06 -6.16 6.44
CA HIS A 131 23.54 -4.80 6.56
C HIS A 131 23.85 -4.01 5.30
N HIS A 132 22.81 -3.30 4.78
CA HIS A 132 22.93 -2.51 3.57
C HIS A 132 22.69 -1.03 3.88
N ARG A 133 23.60 -0.18 3.40
CA ARG A 133 23.45 1.27 3.52
C ARG A 133 22.59 1.80 2.38
N VAL A 134 21.35 2.19 2.69
CA VAL A 134 20.39 2.77 1.74
C VAL A 134 19.91 4.11 2.28
N SER A 135 20.06 5.19 1.51
CA SER A 135 19.75 6.53 1.99
C SER A 135 18.29 6.66 2.49
N ARG A 136 18.11 7.38 3.60
CA ARG A 136 16.79 7.74 4.15
C ARG A 136 16.11 8.87 3.39
N THR A 137 16.83 9.57 2.53
CA THR A 137 16.29 10.66 1.70
C THR A 137 15.64 10.17 0.41
N LEU A 138 15.81 8.90 0.08
CA LEU A 138 15.14 8.29 -1.05
C LEU A 138 13.66 8.04 -0.75
N HIS A 139 12.85 8.07 -1.80
CA HIS A 139 11.47 7.61 -1.72
C HIS A 139 11.40 6.17 -1.18
N PHE A 140 10.38 5.86 -0.36
CA PHE A 140 10.33 4.58 0.35
C PHE A 140 10.29 3.37 -0.60
N VAL A 141 9.65 3.49 -1.77
CA VAL A 141 9.66 2.45 -2.79
C VAL A 141 11.09 2.16 -3.27
N ASP A 142 11.89 3.19 -3.51
CA ASP A 142 13.26 3.03 -3.98
C ASP A 142 14.17 2.47 -2.88
N ARG A 143 13.90 2.81 -1.62
CA ARG A 143 14.61 2.20 -0.50
C ARG A 143 14.40 0.70 -0.45
N CYS A 144 13.15 0.22 -0.62
CA CYS A 144 12.85 -1.21 -0.69
C CYS A 144 13.56 -1.87 -1.87
N ARG A 145 13.51 -1.25 -3.05
CA ARG A 145 14.14 -1.75 -4.27
C ARG A 145 15.67 -1.83 -4.14
N GLN A 146 16.31 -0.80 -3.58
CA GLN A 146 17.76 -0.77 -3.41
C GLN A 146 18.25 -1.80 -2.39
N LEU A 147 17.55 -1.99 -1.26
CA LEU A 147 17.89 -3.05 -0.32
C LEU A 147 17.79 -4.42 -0.99
N SER A 148 16.70 -4.68 -1.70
CA SER A 148 16.50 -5.93 -2.43
C SER A 148 17.59 -6.16 -3.48
N ALA A 149 17.95 -5.12 -4.23
CA ALA A 149 19.01 -5.17 -5.25
C ALA A 149 20.38 -5.50 -4.64
N ALA A 150 20.71 -4.82 -3.54
CA ALA A 150 21.97 -5.07 -2.82
C ALA A 150 22.04 -6.47 -2.19
N ALA A 151 20.90 -6.97 -1.66
CA ALA A 151 20.83 -8.30 -1.04
C ALA A 151 20.91 -9.44 -2.07
N LEU A 152 20.44 -9.22 -3.28
CA LEU A 152 20.33 -10.23 -4.33
C LEU A 152 21.29 -9.98 -5.51
N ASP A 153 22.22 -9.03 -5.38
CA ASP A 153 23.24 -8.69 -6.36
C ASP A 153 22.66 -8.45 -7.77
N TYR A 154 21.74 -7.47 -7.85
CA TYR A 154 21.23 -6.95 -9.12
C TYR A 154 21.15 -5.42 -9.10
N ARG A 155 20.87 -4.80 -10.24
CA ARG A 155 20.63 -3.35 -10.33
C ARG A 155 19.14 -3.08 -10.56
N THR A 156 18.63 -2.08 -9.86
CA THR A 156 17.30 -1.51 -10.16
C THR A 156 17.36 -0.77 -11.50
N ASP A 157 16.36 -0.95 -12.33
CA ASP A 157 16.26 -0.31 -13.63
C ASP A 157 14.89 0.33 -13.82
N GLY A 158 14.89 1.58 -14.29
CA GLY A 158 13.70 2.35 -14.56
C GLY A 158 12.80 2.63 -13.34
N PRO A 159 11.60 3.18 -13.58
CA PRO A 159 10.64 3.48 -12.53
C PRO A 159 10.11 2.20 -11.86
N PRO A 160 9.57 2.31 -10.63
CA PRO A 160 8.96 1.17 -9.95
C PRO A 160 7.78 0.63 -10.77
N ARG A 161 7.60 -0.68 -10.72
CA ARG A 161 6.50 -1.40 -11.37
C ARG A 161 5.83 -2.32 -10.37
N TRP A 162 4.55 -2.54 -10.55
CA TRP A 162 3.76 -3.51 -9.80
C TRP A 162 3.10 -4.47 -10.76
N ASN A 163 3.15 -5.75 -10.45
CA ASN A 163 2.41 -6.79 -11.18
C ASN A 163 1.25 -7.24 -10.27
N LEU A 164 0.15 -6.47 -10.29
CA LEU A 164 -1.03 -6.75 -9.47
C LEU A 164 -2.17 -7.23 -10.37
N GLN A 165 -2.76 -8.36 -10.01
CA GLN A 165 -3.97 -8.85 -10.66
C GLN A 165 -5.18 -8.12 -10.11
N VAL A 166 -5.98 -7.58 -11.02
CA VAL A 166 -7.24 -6.92 -10.66
C VAL A 166 -8.29 -7.98 -10.36
N PRO A 167 -8.92 -7.97 -9.18
CA PRO A 167 -9.99 -8.91 -8.85
C PRO A 167 -11.22 -8.71 -9.76
N ALA A 168 -12.13 -9.68 -9.73
CA ALA A 168 -13.42 -9.57 -10.42
C ALA A 168 -14.16 -8.28 -10.04
N PRO A 169 -15.02 -7.72 -10.92
CA PRO A 169 -15.80 -6.55 -10.59
C PRO A 169 -16.62 -6.77 -9.30
N TRP A 170 -16.68 -5.75 -8.45
CA TRP A 170 -17.64 -5.71 -7.38
C TRP A 170 -19.06 -5.58 -7.96
N LEU A 171 -20.03 -6.31 -7.40
CA LEU A 171 -21.37 -6.44 -7.97
C LEU A 171 -22.11 -5.13 -8.16
N ASP A 172 -21.92 -4.17 -7.23
CA ASP A 172 -22.56 -2.85 -7.28
C ASP A 172 -21.65 -1.76 -7.89
N THR A 173 -20.64 -2.15 -8.69
CA THR A 173 -19.81 -1.18 -9.41
C THR A 173 -20.71 -0.33 -10.33
N PRO A 174 -20.60 1.02 -10.30
CA PRO A 174 -21.41 1.87 -11.18
C PRO A 174 -21.20 1.53 -12.66
N ASP A 175 -22.29 1.50 -13.43
CA ASP A 175 -22.25 1.26 -14.88
C ASP A 175 -21.74 2.49 -15.68
N ARG A 176 -21.57 3.63 -15.03
CA ARG A 176 -21.04 4.89 -15.59
C ARG A 176 -19.64 5.19 -15.04
N PRO A 177 -18.85 6.04 -15.72
CA PRO A 177 -17.56 6.49 -15.19
C PRO A 177 -17.72 7.06 -13.78
N TYR A 178 -16.81 6.67 -12.87
CA TYR A 178 -16.85 7.07 -11.48
C TYR A 178 -15.46 7.41 -10.93
N VAL A 179 -15.47 8.23 -9.89
CA VAL A 179 -14.29 8.59 -9.10
C VAL A 179 -14.36 7.87 -7.75
N VAL A 180 -13.26 7.30 -7.29
CA VAL A 180 -13.16 6.75 -5.92
C VAL A 180 -12.58 7.80 -5.00
N VAL A 181 -13.29 8.10 -3.91
CA VAL A 181 -12.92 9.12 -2.93
C VAL A 181 -12.45 8.46 -1.63
N LEU A 182 -11.16 8.54 -1.36
CA LEU A 182 -10.49 7.90 -0.22
C LEU A 182 -10.25 8.97 0.88
N HIS A 183 -11.33 9.36 1.55
CA HIS A 183 -11.32 10.46 2.53
C HIS A 183 -10.82 10.05 3.93
N GLY A 184 -10.68 8.72 4.19
CA GLY A 184 -10.29 8.17 5.49
C GLY A 184 -8.77 7.96 5.60
N THR A 185 -8.23 8.19 6.80
CA THR A 185 -6.83 7.94 7.15
C THR A 185 -6.70 7.59 8.64
N SER A 186 -5.56 7.02 9.02
CA SER A 186 -5.29 6.60 10.40
C SER A 186 -4.97 7.75 11.38
N ARG A 187 -4.84 8.99 10.89
CA ARG A 187 -4.47 10.18 11.68
C ARG A 187 -5.32 11.36 11.26
N ASP A 188 -5.93 12.02 12.22
CA ASP A 188 -6.85 13.14 11.98
C ASP A 188 -6.17 14.36 11.33
N ASP A 189 -4.89 14.60 11.62
CA ASP A 189 -4.10 15.68 11.04
C ASP A 189 -3.87 15.53 9.53
N LYS A 190 -4.07 14.35 8.98
CA LYS A 190 -4.00 14.08 7.54
C LYS A 190 -5.32 14.25 6.81
N LEU A 191 -6.41 14.46 7.55
CA LEU A 191 -7.74 14.63 6.95
C LEU A 191 -7.81 15.93 6.17
N TRP A 192 -8.45 15.88 5.01
CA TRP A 192 -8.81 17.07 4.27
C TRP A 192 -10.22 17.55 4.72
N PRO A 193 -10.49 18.88 4.74
CA PRO A 193 -11.74 19.43 5.24
C PRO A 193 -13.00 18.88 4.55
N GLU A 194 -14.08 18.69 5.30
CA GLU A 194 -15.32 18.11 4.76
C GLU A 194 -16.01 19.05 3.75
N ASP A 195 -15.94 20.36 3.97
CA ASP A 195 -16.45 21.37 3.04
C ASP A 195 -15.71 21.35 1.70
N ALA A 196 -14.39 21.20 1.74
CA ALA A 196 -13.59 21.06 0.52
C ALA A 196 -13.92 19.78 -0.24
N TRP A 197 -14.10 18.64 0.46
CA TRP A 197 -14.59 17.39 -0.16
C TRP A 197 -15.95 17.60 -0.80
N ARG A 198 -16.90 18.22 -0.10
CA ARG A 198 -18.25 18.46 -0.62
C ARG A 198 -18.24 19.31 -1.88
N ASN A 199 -17.44 20.39 -1.90
CA ASN A 199 -17.30 21.25 -3.10
C ASN A 199 -16.84 20.44 -4.32
N VAL A 200 -15.89 19.52 -4.14
CA VAL A 200 -15.40 18.64 -5.20
C VAL A 200 -16.47 17.64 -5.64
N LEU A 201 -17.16 16.98 -4.70
CA LEU A 201 -18.24 16.03 -5.00
C LEU A 201 -19.39 16.68 -5.76
N GLU A 202 -19.83 17.88 -5.35
CA GLU A 202 -20.89 18.65 -6.00
C GLU A 202 -20.49 19.09 -7.43
N ALA A 203 -19.22 19.43 -7.63
CA ALA A 203 -18.71 19.75 -8.97
C ALA A 203 -18.74 18.53 -9.90
N TRP A 204 -18.37 17.34 -9.41
CA TRP A 204 -18.43 16.11 -10.20
C TRP A 204 -19.85 15.65 -10.47
N ASP A 205 -20.76 15.75 -9.50
CA ASP A 205 -22.17 15.43 -9.70
C ASP A 205 -22.78 16.30 -10.82
N ARG A 206 -22.51 17.62 -10.81
CA ARG A 206 -22.90 18.53 -11.90
C ARG A 206 -22.29 18.16 -13.25
N ALA A 207 -21.10 17.56 -13.26
CA ALA A 207 -20.44 17.06 -14.46
C ALA A 207 -20.91 15.65 -14.90
N GLY A 208 -21.84 15.03 -14.17
CA GLY A 208 -22.37 13.69 -14.46
C GLY A 208 -21.45 12.53 -14.02
N LEU A 209 -20.37 12.81 -13.28
CA LEU A 209 -19.49 11.77 -12.72
C LEU A 209 -20.05 11.24 -11.41
N ALA A 210 -20.08 9.92 -11.24
CA ALA A 210 -20.38 9.32 -9.95
C ALA A 210 -19.16 9.39 -9.02
N SER A 211 -19.41 9.49 -7.72
CA SER A 211 -18.36 9.45 -6.70
C SER A 211 -18.65 8.32 -5.73
N VAL A 212 -17.72 7.38 -5.56
CA VAL A 212 -17.86 6.26 -4.63
C VAL A 212 -16.96 6.50 -3.42
N LEU A 213 -17.54 6.47 -2.22
CA LEU A 213 -16.88 6.79 -0.95
C LEU A 213 -16.78 5.54 -0.06
N PRO A 214 -15.81 4.64 -0.30
CA PRO A 214 -15.61 3.47 0.53
C PRO A 214 -15.12 3.86 1.93
N TRP A 215 -15.35 2.98 2.90
CA TRP A 215 -15.02 3.19 4.30
C TRP A 215 -14.52 1.90 4.97
N GLY A 216 -13.71 2.00 6.02
CA GLY A 216 -13.13 0.87 6.72
C GLY A 216 -13.57 0.70 8.18
N ASN A 217 -14.26 1.72 8.75
CA ASN A 217 -14.78 1.70 10.12
C ASN A 217 -16.01 2.60 10.26
N ALA A 218 -16.73 2.49 11.39
CA ALA A 218 -17.98 3.22 11.61
C ALA A 218 -17.83 4.76 11.59
N ALA A 219 -16.68 5.30 12.01
CA ALA A 219 -16.42 6.74 11.96
C ALA A 219 -16.25 7.20 10.50
N GLU A 220 -15.54 6.44 9.70
CA GLU A 220 -15.39 6.69 8.26
C GLU A 220 -16.71 6.53 7.52
N GLU A 221 -17.53 5.51 7.86
CA GLU A 221 -18.89 5.36 7.31
C GLU A 221 -19.74 6.59 7.57
N SER A 222 -19.79 7.04 8.82
CA SER A 222 -20.53 8.24 9.21
C SER A 222 -20.05 9.47 8.44
N ARG A 223 -18.75 9.61 8.23
CA ARG A 223 -18.16 10.66 7.41
C ARG A 223 -18.55 10.54 5.93
N SER A 224 -18.46 9.34 5.33
CA SER A 224 -18.90 9.09 3.95
C SER A 224 -20.36 9.54 3.75
N ARG A 225 -21.24 9.18 4.68
CA ARG A 225 -22.67 9.56 4.62
C ARG A 225 -22.87 11.07 4.72
N ARG A 226 -22.13 11.78 5.60
CA ARG A 226 -22.20 13.26 5.66
C ARG A 226 -21.70 13.91 4.37
N LEU A 227 -20.59 13.42 3.83
CA LEU A 227 -20.04 13.94 2.57
C LEU A 227 -20.99 13.74 1.39
N ALA A 228 -21.68 12.61 1.32
CA ALA A 228 -22.60 12.26 0.25
C ALA A 228 -23.98 12.91 0.38
N GLN A 229 -24.32 13.49 1.55
CA GLN A 229 -25.68 13.99 1.84
C GLN A 229 -26.11 15.07 0.84
N GLY A 230 -27.24 14.83 0.14
CA GLY A 230 -27.81 15.76 -0.83
C GLY A 230 -27.12 15.76 -2.20
N ILE A 231 -26.17 14.86 -2.45
CA ILE A 231 -25.45 14.75 -3.73
C ILE A 231 -25.89 13.46 -4.42
N ALA A 232 -26.63 13.56 -5.53
CA ALA A 232 -27.27 12.42 -6.19
C ALA A 232 -26.27 11.40 -6.75
N GLY A 233 -25.14 11.87 -7.25
CA GLY A 233 -24.07 11.02 -7.79
C GLY A 233 -23.11 10.45 -6.75
N ALA A 234 -23.25 10.77 -5.46
CA ALA A 234 -22.38 10.26 -4.41
C ALA A 234 -22.93 8.95 -3.82
N ILE A 235 -22.13 7.89 -3.91
CA ILE A 235 -22.48 6.52 -3.52
C ILE A 235 -21.64 6.12 -2.32
N VAL A 236 -22.30 5.75 -1.21
CA VAL A 236 -21.66 5.16 -0.04
C VAL A 236 -21.96 3.67 -0.07
N PRO A 237 -20.99 2.82 -0.44
CA PRO A 237 -21.20 1.37 -0.52
C PRO A 237 -21.39 0.74 0.87
N GLY A 238 -21.86 -0.50 0.92
CA GLY A 238 -21.68 -1.34 2.09
C GLY A 238 -20.19 -1.54 2.41
N TRP A 239 -19.88 -2.23 3.52
CA TRP A 239 -18.49 -2.52 3.83
C TRP A 239 -17.84 -3.36 2.73
N LEU A 240 -16.67 -2.93 2.27
CA LEU A 240 -15.88 -3.61 1.23
C LEU A 240 -14.60 -4.19 1.85
N GLY A 241 -14.30 -5.43 1.51
CA GLY A 241 -13.01 -6.02 1.78
C GLY A 241 -11.93 -5.47 0.85
N LEU A 242 -10.70 -5.84 1.13
CA LEU A 242 -9.55 -5.34 0.39
C LEU A 242 -9.57 -5.71 -1.12
N PRO A 243 -9.98 -6.95 -1.52
CA PRO A 243 -10.14 -7.29 -2.92
C PRO A 243 -11.21 -6.46 -3.65
N GLU A 244 -12.34 -6.20 -2.99
CA GLU A 244 -13.42 -5.37 -3.54
C GLU A 244 -12.97 -3.92 -3.72
N VAL A 245 -12.26 -3.35 -2.74
CA VAL A 245 -11.67 -2.01 -2.88
C VAL A 245 -10.64 -1.97 -4.00
N ALA A 246 -9.78 -2.98 -4.12
CA ALA A 246 -8.82 -3.06 -5.22
C ALA A 246 -9.51 -3.14 -6.59
N SER A 247 -10.59 -3.91 -6.69
CA SER A 247 -11.42 -3.99 -7.90
C SER A 247 -12.07 -2.65 -8.24
N LEU A 248 -12.63 -1.97 -7.24
CA LEU A 248 -13.24 -0.65 -7.37
C LEU A 248 -12.22 0.38 -7.86
N LEU A 249 -11.03 0.40 -7.25
CA LEU A 249 -9.94 1.31 -7.64
C LEU A 249 -9.46 1.08 -9.07
N ALA A 250 -9.22 -0.18 -9.44
CA ALA A 250 -8.66 -0.52 -10.74
C ALA A 250 -9.57 -0.16 -11.94
N ARG A 251 -10.86 0.04 -11.70
CA ARG A 251 -11.86 0.39 -12.73
C ARG A 251 -12.35 1.83 -12.64
N ALA A 252 -11.86 2.59 -11.67
CA ALA A 252 -12.21 3.99 -11.53
C ALA A 252 -11.59 4.84 -12.65
N ALA A 253 -12.34 5.83 -13.12
CA ALA A 253 -11.79 6.85 -14.04
C ALA A 253 -10.72 7.70 -13.33
N LEU A 254 -10.86 7.87 -12.00
CA LEU A 254 -9.91 8.59 -11.14
C LEU A 254 -10.04 8.06 -9.70
N ALA A 255 -8.95 7.93 -9.01
CA ALA A 255 -8.91 7.81 -7.56
C ALA A 255 -8.35 9.09 -6.94
N ILE A 256 -9.03 9.60 -5.93
CA ILE A 256 -8.54 10.74 -5.16
C ILE A 256 -8.58 10.41 -3.69
N GLY A 257 -7.53 10.72 -2.98
CA GLY A 257 -7.49 10.41 -1.55
C GLY A 257 -6.47 11.21 -0.78
N VAL A 258 -6.66 11.25 0.54
CA VAL A 258 -5.65 11.73 1.46
C VAL A 258 -4.46 10.75 1.50
N ASP A 259 -3.40 11.07 2.23
CA ASP A 259 -2.26 10.17 2.47
C ASP A 259 -2.74 8.92 3.24
N THR A 260 -3.15 7.90 2.48
CA THR A 260 -3.62 6.61 2.97
C THR A 260 -3.17 5.46 2.08
N GLY A 261 -3.11 4.25 2.63
CA GLY A 261 -2.64 3.08 1.92
C GLY A 261 -3.45 2.74 0.65
N PHE A 262 -4.73 3.06 0.60
CA PHE A 262 -5.57 2.84 -0.58
C PHE A 262 -5.26 3.81 -1.73
N THR A 263 -4.84 5.04 -1.43
CA THR A 263 -4.36 5.98 -2.45
C THR A 263 -3.10 5.45 -3.13
N HIS A 264 -2.19 4.85 -2.35
CA HIS A 264 -1.00 4.19 -2.90
C HIS A 264 -1.35 2.94 -3.71
N LEU A 265 -2.37 2.18 -3.28
CA LEU A 265 -2.86 1.02 -4.02
C LEU A 265 -3.45 1.43 -5.39
N ALA A 266 -4.22 2.53 -5.44
CA ALA A 266 -4.75 3.05 -6.69
C ALA A 266 -3.62 3.37 -7.69
N ALA A 267 -2.59 4.08 -7.24
CA ALA A 267 -1.42 4.40 -8.07
C ALA A 267 -0.67 3.14 -8.52
N ALA A 268 -0.50 2.13 -7.66
CA ALA A 268 0.13 0.86 -7.99
C ALA A 268 -0.69 0.03 -8.99
N LEU A 269 -2.01 0.16 -8.99
CA LEU A 269 -2.94 -0.43 -9.95
C LEU A 269 -3.00 0.34 -11.28
N ARG A 270 -2.22 1.43 -11.42
CA ARG A 270 -2.17 2.33 -12.58
C ARG A 270 -3.46 3.11 -12.84
N THR A 271 -4.33 3.21 -11.85
CA THR A 271 -5.49 4.10 -11.89
C THR A 271 -4.99 5.54 -11.87
N PRO A 272 -5.53 6.46 -12.70
CA PRO A 272 -5.29 7.89 -12.53
C PRO A 272 -5.51 8.29 -11.08
N THR A 273 -4.51 8.86 -10.41
CA THR A 273 -4.55 9.03 -8.95
C THR A 273 -4.09 10.43 -8.53
N ILE A 274 -4.83 11.05 -7.62
CA ILE A 274 -4.43 12.26 -6.92
C ILE A 274 -4.34 11.97 -5.43
N ALA A 275 -3.19 12.24 -4.84
CA ALA A 275 -2.98 12.17 -3.40
C ALA A 275 -2.93 13.56 -2.79
N ILE A 276 -3.72 13.79 -1.74
CA ILE A 276 -3.78 15.02 -0.96
C ILE A 276 -2.93 14.85 0.29
N PHE A 277 -1.93 15.72 0.44
CA PHE A 277 -1.05 15.79 1.60
C PHE A 277 -1.35 17.05 2.40
N ALA A 278 -1.99 16.90 3.57
CA ALA A 278 -2.33 18.02 4.46
C ALA A 278 -1.24 18.27 5.52
N ALA A 279 -0.66 17.20 6.08
CA ALA A 279 0.28 17.29 7.20
C ALA A 279 1.65 16.60 6.94
N THR A 280 1.75 15.78 5.90
CA THR A 280 2.95 15.00 5.60
C THR A 280 3.58 15.44 4.28
N SER A 281 4.90 15.26 4.16
CA SER A 281 5.61 15.51 2.90
C SER A 281 5.44 14.34 1.95
N SER A 282 5.09 14.62 0.69
CA SER A 282 5.03 13.62 -0.38
C SER A 282 6.42 13.13 -0.82
N ALA A 283 7.49 13.86 -0.52
CA ALA A 283 8.84 13.57 -1.02
C ALA A 283 9.32 12.13 -0.75
N LEU A 284 8.93 11.54 0.40
CA LEU A 284 9.34 10.19 0.78
C LEU A 284 8.26 9.14 0.55
N HIS A 285 6.99 9.56 0.47
CA HIS A 285 5.83 8.67 0.44
C HIS A 285 4.75 9.11 -0.56
N GLY A 286 5.09 9.95 -1.54
CA GLY A 286 4.13 10.40 -2.55
C GLY A 286 3.74 9.30 -3.54
N VAL A 287 2.56 9.44 -4.17
CA VAL A 287 2.11 8.51 -5.21
C VAL A 287 2.75 8.82 -6.57
N ALA A 288 3.26 10.04 -6.79
CA ALA A 288 3.90 10.45 -8.03
C ALA A 288 5.08 9.56 -8.44
N ALA A 289 5.72 8.87 -7.47
CA ALA A 289 6.73 7.86 -7.76
C ALA A 289 6.22 6.68 -8.61
N ALA A 290 4.90 6.43 -8.66
CA ALA A 290 4.32 5.37 -9.47
C ALA A 290 4.29 5.70 -10.98
N GLY A 291 4.40 6.96 -11.35
CA GLY A 291 4.46 7.40 -12.75
C GLY A 291 3.53 8.58 -13.07
N PRO A 292 3.42 8.96 -14.34
CA PRO A 292 2.70 10.18 -14.76
C PRO A 292 1.18 10.13 -14.52
N HIS A 293 0.61 8.94 -14.29
CA HIS A 293 -0.79 8.74 -13.93
C HIS A 293 -1.11 9.08 -12.46
N ALA A 294 -0.09 9.42 -11.67
CA ALA A 294 -0.26 9.72 -10.25
C ALA A 294 0.36 11.08 -9.89
N ARG A 295 -0.35 11.87 -9.09
CA ARG A 295 0.04 13.24 -8.73
C ARG A 295 -0.16 13.49 -7.25
N ASP A 296 0.80 14.16 -6.64
CA ASP A 296 0.74 14.62 -5.26
C ASP A 296 0.35 16.10 -5.23
N LEU A 297 -0.56 16.48 -4.32
CA LEU A 297 -0.97 17.85 -4.07
C LEU A 297 -0.78 18.20 -2.59
N GLY A 298 -0.34 19.41 -2.32
CA GLY A 298 -0.17 19.92 -0.96
C GLY A 298 1.11 19.46 -0.28
N GLY A 299 1.13 19.59 1.03
CA GLY A 299 2.27 19.28 1.90
C GLY A 299 2.08 19.86 3.30
N PRO A 300 3.09 19.77 4.19
CA PRO A 300 3.00 20.30 5.55
C PRO A 300 2.68 21.81 5.54
N GLY A 301 1.54 22.19 6.12
CA GLY A 301 1.07 23.58 6.18
C GLY A 301 0.53 24.18 4.86
N ALA A 302 0.44 23.39 3.80
CA ALA A 302 -0.02 23.80 2.48
C ALA A 302 -1.06 22.80 1.94
N SER A 303 -2.21 22.69 2.61
CA SER A 303 -3.31 21.85 2.14
C SER A 303 -3.91 22.43 0.85
N PRO A 304 -4.15 21.62 -0.21
CA PRO A 304 -4.69 22.14 -1.46
C PRO A 304 -6.14 22.64 -1.28
N THR A 305 -6.52 23.61 -2.10
CA THR A 305 -7.90 24.06 -2.23
C THR A 305 -8.73 23.10 -3.08
N ALA A 306 -10.07 23.19 -3.00
CA ALA A 306 -10.96 22.41 -3.85
C ALA A 306 -10.74 22.69 -5.35
N ASP A 307 -10.46 23.94 -5.72
CA ASP A 307 -10.21 24.34 -7.13
C ASP A 307 -8.91 23.76 -7.67
N GLU A 308 -7.84 23.74 -6.87
CA GLU A 308 -6.59 23.08 -7.25
C GLU A 308 -6.78 21.58 -7.48
N VAL A 309 -7.57 20.93 -6.62
CA VAL A 309 -7.92 19.53 -6.73
C VAL A 309 -8.75 19.26 -7.98
N LEU A 310 -9.78 20.07 -8.27
CA LEU A 310 -10.63 19.96 -9.46
C LEU A 310 -9.82 20.18 -10.76
N SER A 311 -8.90 21.14 -10.76
CA SER A 311 -8.02 21.40 -11.90
C SER A 311 -7.13 20.18 -12.19
N ALA A 312 -6.47 19.66 -11.16
CA ALA A 312 -5.63 18.47 -11.29
C ALA A 312 -6.42 17.23 -11.72
N ALA A 313 -7.64 17.04 -11.18
CA ALA A 313 -8.55 15.95 -11.55
C ALA A 313 -8.92 16.02 -13.04
N SER A 314 -9.25 17.21 -13.53
CA SER A 314 -9.60 17.42 -14.93
C SER A 314 -8.44 17.13 -15.88
N GLU A 315 -7.20 17.43 -15.48
CA GLU A 315 -6.00 17.10 -16.24
C GLU A 315 -5.78 15.58 -16.30
N GLN A 316 -5.89 14.89 -15.15
CA GLN A 316 -5.71 13.43 -15.08
C GLN A 316 -6.77 12.67 -15.87
N LEU A 317 -8.04 13.09 -15.79
CA LEU A 317 -9.13 12.48 -16.56
C LEU A 317 -8.93 12.63 -18.07
N ARG A 318 -8.44 13.79 -18.55
CA ARG A 318 -8.12 13.98 -19.98
C ARG A 318 -6.96 13.08 -20.44
N GLN A 319 -5.92 12.94 -19.63
CA GLN A 319 -4.79 12.06 -19.94
C GLN A 319 -5.18 10.59 -19.98
N GLY A 320 -6.04 10.15 -19.03
CA GLY A 320 -6.55 8.79 -18.99
C GLY A 320 -7.48 8.43 -20.15
N ALA A 321 -8.19 9.38 -20.72
CA ALA A 321 -9.05 9.17 -21.90
C ALA A 321 -8.27 9.10 -23.23
N ALA A 322 -7.00 9.52 -23.25
CA ALA A 322 -6.14 9.55 -24.45
C ALA A 322 -5.23 8.29 -24.57
N CYS A 323 -5.22 7.41 -23.60
CA CYS A 323 -4.48 6.14 -23.56
C CYS A 323 -5.42 4.95 -23.78
#